data_974973a8d47b1f22b1c65d5f7b829a9f
#
_entry.id   974973a8d47b1f22b1c65d5f7b829a9f
#
_cell.length_a   1.000
_cell.length_b   1.000
_cell.length_c   1.000
_cell.angle_alpha   90.00
_cell.angle_beta   90.00
_cell.angle_gamma   90.00
#
_symmetry.space_group_name_H-M   'P 1'
#
loop_
_entity.id
_entity.type
_entity.pdbx_description
1 polymer ?
#
loop_
_entity_poly.entity_id
_entity_poly.type
_entity_poly.pdbx_seq_one_letter_code
_entity_poly.pdbx_strand_id
1 'polypeptide(L)'
;MKRICFLPVVLLLTGLLCGCTGQQQNDPLPQEHNHAMEEGTETPKYDHLTVYSPLPESETLLYCSAFRKDTGITVDCIHLPAGEMTAQLEQERDNPQASVLLGGSADNYIQLREAGLLEAYQSPELTDVPEAYQDEQGVWNPIYIGTLCFACNTDWFARTGTPMPTCWDDLLSPALAGQIVMATPKSSGTSYTTLATLVQMRGEDKAWEYLQKLDQNVGLYTRSGVEPAERVKNGEYAVGIVFSHDAFRAALDGYPIEVRSPADGTGYEIGACALVRNAPERERENARIFIDWLTSSRGEECYIEAKSCRLPANSTARAADGLPPLDEVKLITYDLEWAGENRTRLISYFDTHIYSARTLS
;
A
#
# COMPACT_ATOMS: atom_id res chain seq x y z
N MET A 1 15.98 -54.56 -2.18
CA MET A 1 15.21 -55.81 -2.42
C MET A 1 13.80 -55.60 -1.88
N LYS A 2 12.86 -55.57 -2.72
CA LYS A 2 11.49 -56.06 -2.82
C LYS A 2 10.67 -55.12 -3.71
N ARG A 3 10.53 -55.57 -4.96
CA ARG A 3 9.59 -55.04 -5.95
C ARG A 3 8.22 -55.66 -5.62
N ILE A 4 7.15 -54.84 -5.70
CA ILE A 4 5.77 -55.37 -5.76
C ILE A 4 5.17 -54.79 -7.02
N CYS A 5 4.83 -55.71 -7.96
CA CYS A 5 4.03 -55.51 -9.14
C CYS A 5 2.54 -55.52 -8.75
N PHE A 6 1.75 -54.67 -9.35
CA PHE A 6 0.28 -54.88 -9.47
C PHE A 6 -0.16 -54.81 -10.93
N LEU A 7 -0.83 -55.90 -11.34
CA LEU A 7 -1.47 -56.14 -12.62
C LEU A 7 -2.84 -55.42 -12.70
N PRO A 8 -3.32 -55.09 -13.91
CA PRO A 8 -4.68 -54.56 -14.12
C PRO A 8 -5.69 -55.66 -14.32
N VAL A 9 -6.88 -55.49 -13.74
CA VAL A 9 -8.07 -56.33 -13.97
C VAL A 9 -8.92 -55.69 -15.05
N VAL A 10 -9.10 -56.42 -16.16
CA VAL A 10 -10.04 -56.16 -17.25
C VAL A 10 -11.31 -56.93 -16.92
N LEU A 11 -12.45 -56.26 -16.92
CA LEU A 11 -13.78 -56.92 -16.85
C LEU A 11 -14.55 -56.61 -18.12
N LEU A 12 -14.70 -57.62 -18.96
CA LEU A 12 -15.66 -57.70 -20.09
C LEU A 12 -17.03 -58.14 -19.54
N LEU A 13 -18.09 -57.42 -19.93
CA LEU A 13 -19.43 -57.97 -19.85
C LEU A 13 -20.17 -57.79 -21.18
N THR A 14 -20.52 -58.94 -21.71
CA THR A 14 -21.23 -59.18 -22.98
C THR A 14 -22.73 -58.99 -22.83
N GLY A 15 -23.35 -58.66 -23.93
CA GLY A 15 -24.68 -58.26 -24.23
C GLY A 15 -25.87 -59.19 -23.90
N LEU A 16 -27.04 -58.67 -24.20
CA LEU A 16 -28.19 -59.45 -24.66
C LEU A 16 -29.16 -58.52 -25.39
N LEU A 17 -29.37 -58.86 -26.68
CA LEU A 17 -30.43 -58.32 -27.54
C LEU A 17 -31.72 -59.01 -27.21
N CYS A 18 -32.81 -58.26 -27.10
CA CYS A 18 -34.18 -58.84 -27.21
C CYS A 18 -35.04 -57.86 -28.00
N GLY A 19 -35.42 -58.27 -29.19
CA GLY A 19 -36.37 -57.57 -30.04
C GLY A 19 -37.82 -57.88 -29.71
N CYS A 20 -38.66 -56.86 -29.85
CA CYS A 20 -40.11 -57.08 -30.07
C CYS A 20 -40.66 -56.07 -31.06
N THR A 21 -41.22 -56.54 -32.10
CA THR A 21 -42.02 -55.91 -33.18
C THR A 21 -43.37 -55.45 -32.64
N GLY A 22 -43.84 -54.26 -32.99
CA GLY A 22 -45.20 -53.77 -32.72
C GLY A 22 -45.55 -52.52 -33.50
N GLN A 23 -46.30 -52.72 -34.57
CA GLN A 23 -47.21 -51.87 -35.36
C GLN A 23 -47.25 -50.33 -35.23
N GLN A 24 -47.19 -49.75 -36.42
CA GLN A 24 -47.51 -48.37 -36.76
C GLN A 24 -48.94 -47.97 -36.48
N GLN A 25 -49.19 -46.86 -35.83
CA GLN A 25 -50.40 -46.08 -35.93
C GLN A 25 -49.98 -44.63 -36.29
N ASN A 26 -50.45 -44.14 -37.42
CA ASN A 26 -50.26 -42.73 -37.86
C ASN A 26 -51.24 -41.84 -37.11
N ASP A 27 -50.71 -40.88 -36.32
CA ASP A 27 -51.43 -39.71 -35.87
C ASP A 27 -50.64 -38.45 -36.31
N PRO A 28 -51.31 -37.33 -36.68
CA PRO A 28 -50.66 -36.16 -37.30
C PRO A 28 -49.87 -35.38 -36.28
N LEU A 29 -48.66 -34.95 -36.69
CA LEU A 29 -47.72 -34.12 -35.95
C LEU A 29 -48.34 -32.79 -35.51
N PRO A 30 -48.16 -32.37 -34.24
CA PRO A 30 -48.32 -30.98 -33.84
C PRO A 30 -47.19 -30.11 -34.39
N GLN A 31 -47.54 -28.95 -34.92
CA GLN A 31 -46.60 -27.94 -35.36
C GLN A 31 -45.74 -27.50 -34.16
N GLU A 32 -44.44 -27.75 -34.24
CA GLU A 32 -43.44 -27.16 -33.33
C GLU A 32 -43.38 -25.67 -33.56
N HIS A 33 -43.86 -24.88 -32.57
CA HIS A 33 -43.47 -23.51 -32.41
C HIS A 33 -41.99 -23.50 -31.99
N ASN A 34 -41.12 -23.15 -32.95
CA ASN A 34 -39.75 -22.76 -32.68
C ASN A 34 -39.74 -21.51 -31.77
N HIS A 35 -39.77 -21.71 -30.46
CA HIS A 35 -39.17 -20.74 -29.54
C HIS A 35 -37.67 -20.96 -29.63
N ALA A 36 -37.01 -20.15 -30.48
CA ALA A 36 -35.58 -19.90 -30.35
C ALA A 36 -35.38 -19.29 -28.98
N MET A 37 -34.94 -20.10 -28.00
CA MET A 37 -34.27 -19.58 -26.83
C MET A 37 -32.95 -18.96 -27.33
N GLU A 38 -32.90 -17.64 -27.38
CA GLU A 38 -31.62 -16.94 -27.33
C GLU A 38 -30.97 -17.35 -26.00
N GLU A 39 -30.13 -18.40 -26.03
CA GLU A 39 -29.12 -18.60 -25.04
C GLU A 39 -28.17 -17.42 -25.19
N GLY A 40 -28.41 -16.35 -24.42
CA GLY A 40 -27.43 -15.37 -24.10
C GLY A 40 -26.28 -16.11 -23.41
N THR A 41 -25.25 -16.44 -24.16
CA THR A 41 -23.97 -16.86 -23.59
C THR A 41 -23.40 -15.65 -22.87
N GLU A 42 -23.77 -15.49 -21.58
CA GLU A 42 -23.04 -14.61 -20.69
C GLU A 42 -21.59 -15.09 -20.73
N THR A 43 -20.72 -14.26 -21.32
CA THR A 43 -19.27 -14.46 -21.23
C THR A 43 -18.94 -14.56 -19.76
N PRO A 44 -18.23 -15.61 -19.27
CA PRO A 44 -17.88 -15.72 -17.86
C PRO A 44 -17.21 -14.42 -17.42
N LYS A 45 -17.79 -13.74 -16.42
CA LYS A 45 -17.22 -12.51 -15.89
C LYS A 45 -15.86 -12.86 -15.30
N TYR A 46 -14.80 -12.20 -15.78
CA TYR A 46 -13.47 -12.38 -15.23
C TYR A 46 -13.49 -11.95 -13.75
N ASP A 47 -12.93 -12.77 -12.86
CA ASP A 47 -13.08 -12.63 -11.41
C ASP A 47 -11.75 -12.42 -10.68
N HIS A 48 -10.73 -11.96 -11.41
CA HIS A 48 -9.38 -11.71 -10.86
C HIS A 48 -8.92 -10.28 -11.12
N LEU A 49 -8.00 -9.83 -10.26
CA LEU A 49 -7.34 -8.54 -10.33
C LEU A 49 -5.91 -8.66 -9.76
N THR A 50 -4.92 -8.10 -10.46
CA THR A 50 -3.53 -8.02 -9.99
C THR A 50 -3.21 -6.63 -9.48
N VAL A 51 -2.60 -6.55 -8.29
CA VAL A 51 -2.33 -5.30 -7.56
C VAL A 51 -0.88 -5.26 -7.08
N TYR A 52 -0.20 -4.11 -7.22
CA TYR A 52 1.08 -3.84 -6.57
C TYR A 52 0.86 -2.95 -5.34
N SER A 53 1.53 -3.29 -4.22
CA SER A 53 1.35 -2.56 -2.97
C SER A 53 2.63 -2.49 -2.13
N PRO A 54 2.98 -1.30 -1.58
CA PRO A 54 4.04 -1.17 -0.58
C PRO A 54 3.54 -1.37 0.86
N LEU A 55 2.24 -1.61 1.06
CA LEU A 55 1.67 -1.85 2.38
C LEU A 55 2.14 -3.20 2.94
N PRO A 56 2.15 -3.39 4.26
CA PRO A 56 2.45 -4.67 4.88
C PRO A 56 1.59 -5.80 4.30
N GLU A 57 2.22 -6.94 3.99
CA GLU A 57 1.53 -8.08 3.38
C GLU A 57 0.33 -8.56 4.23
N SER A 58 0.47 -8.55 5.56
CA SER A 58 -0.61 -8.91 6.49
C SER A 58 -1.84 -7.99 6.37
N GLU A 59 -1.65 -6.71 6.04
CA GLU A 59 -2.74 -5.77 5.82
C GLU A 59 -3.38 -5.98 4.45
N THR A 60 -2.58 -6.10 3.40
CA THR A 60 -3.10 -6.31 2.03
C THR A 60 -3.89 -7.59 1.90
N LEU A 61 -3.47 -8.68 2.59
CA LEU A 61 -4.24 -9.93 2.62
C LEU A 61 -5.63 -9.75 3.23
N LEU A 62 -5.76 -8.93 4.28
CA LEU A 62 -7.05 -8.64 4.89
C LEU A 62 -7.95 -7.80 3.97
N TYR A 63 -7.40 -6.77 3.31
CA TYR A 63 -8.15 -5.97 2.33
C TYR A 63 -8.62 -6.81 1.16
N CYS A 64 -7.75 -7.61 0.58
CA CYS A 64 -8.09 -8.52 -0.52
C CYS A 64 -9.16 -9.54 -0.11
N SER A 65 -9.08 -10.07 1.11
CA SER A 65 -10.07 -11.01 1.65
C SER A 65 -11.43 -10.34 1.88
N ALA A 66 -11.46 -9.13 2.44
CA ALA A 66 -12.67 -8.36 2.65
C ALA A 66 -13.33 -7.98 1.31
N PHE A 67 -12.56 -7.48 0.36
CA PHE A 67 -13.03 -7.15 -0.98
C PHE A 67 -13.64 -8.37 -1.69
N ARG A 68 -12.94 -9.52 -1.64
CA ARG A 68 -13.45 -10.77 -2.22
C ARG A 68 -14.75 -11.20 -1.57
N LYS A 69 -14.89 -11.05 -0.25
CA LYS A 69 -16.14 -11.37 0.46
C LYS A 69 -17.29 -10.48 0.01
N ASP A 70 -17.02 -9.20 -0.22
CA ASP A 70 -18.03 -8.20 -0.55
C ASP A 70 -18.43 -8.27 -2.06
N THR A 71 -17.50 -8.65 -2.95
CA THR A 71 -17.68 -8.56 -4.42
C THR A 71 -17.58 -9.89 -5.17
N GLY A 72 -16.97 -10.90 -4.60
CA GLY A 72 -16.64 -12.16 -5.26
C GLY A 72 -15.35 -12.12 -6.11
N ILE A 73 -14.71 -10.93 -6.28
CA ILE A 73 -13.51 -10.76 -7.09
C ILE A 73 -12.27 -11.12 -6.25
N THR A 74 -11.39 -11.95 -6.81
CA THR A 74 -10.11 -12.34 -6.20
C THR A 74 -9.03 -11.31 -6.54
N VAL A 75 -8.24 -10.89 -5.55
CA VAL A 75 -7.12 -9.97 -5.75
C VAL A 75 -5.80 -10.69 -5.44
N ASP A 76 -4.92 -10.72 -6.43
CA ASP A 76 -3.53 -11.17 -6.29
C ASP A 76 -2.66 -9.94 -6.01
N CYS A 77 -2.28 -9.75 -4.75
CA CYS A 77 -1.47 -8.62 -4.33
C CYS A 77 0.01 -8.98 -4.24
N ILE A 78 0.85 -8.22 -4.96
CA ILE A 78 2.32 -8.38 -4.97
C ILE A 78 2.91 -7.22 -4.15
N HIS A 79 3.60 -7.59 -3.07
CA HIS A 79 4.27 -6.61 -2.20
C HIS A 79 5.57 -6.11 -2.84
N LEU A 80 5.68 -4.79 -3.04
CA LEU A 80 6.86 -4.09 -3.54
C LEU A 80 7.05 -2.78 -2.76
N PRO A 81 8.21 -2.52 -2.15
CA PRO A 81 8.50 -1.18 -1.63
C PRO A 81 8.30 -0.09 -2.68
N ALA A 82 7.89 1.12 -2.28
CA ALA A 82 7.42 2.16 -3.21
C ALA A 82 8.40 2.45 -4.36
N GLY A 83 9.71 2.53 -4.09
CA GLY A 83 10.72 2.76 -5.13
C GLY A 83 10.88 1.59 -6.09
N GLU A 84 10.65 0.35 -5.62
CA GLU A 84 10.69 -0.85 -6.47
C GLU A 84 9.43 -0.98 -7.30
N MET A 85 8.27 -0.64 -6.73
CA MET A 85 7.01 -0.55 -7.45
C MET A 85 7.12 0.42 -8.65
N THR A 86 7.73 1.60 -8.43
CA THR A 86 8.00 2.56 -9.50
C THR A 86 8.91 1.94 -10.58
N ALA A 87 10.03 1.36 -10.19
CA ALA A 87 10.98 0.76 -11.14
C ALA A 87 10.36 -0.42 -11.91
N GLN A 88 9.52 -1.22 -11.26
CA GLN A 88 8.81 -2.33 -11.89
C GLN A 88 7.83 -1.82 -12.96
N LEU A 89 7.02 -0.80 -12.64
CA LEU A 89 6.10 -0.21 -13.59
C LEU A 89 6.80 0.44 -14.79
N GLU A 90 7.95 1.07 -14.57
CA GLU A 90 8.75 1.63 -15.66
C GLU A 90 9.26 0.55 -16.61
N GLN A 91 9.67 -0.61 -16.09
CA GLN A 91 10.10 -1.76 -16.89
C GLN A 91 8.94 -2.41 -17.65
N GLU A 92 7.74 -2.40 -17.06
CA GLU A 92 6.53 -3.02 -17.60
C GLU A 92 5.67 -2.03 -18.41
N ARG A 93 6.14 -0.82 -18.68
CA ARG A 93 5.39 0.29 -19.33
C ARG A 93 4.50 -0.14 -20.49
N ASP A 94 5.02 -1.01 -21.36
CA ASP A 94 4.33 -1.47 -22.56
C ASP A 94 3.49 -2.72 -22.35
N ASN A 95 3.67 -3.41 -21.21
CA ASN A 95 2.94 -4.63 -20.84
C ASN A 95 2.84 -4.79 -19.32
N PRO A 96 2.09 -3.90 -18.63
CA PRO A 96 1.91 -3.97 -17.18
C PRO A 96 1.31 -5.30 -16.72
N GLN A 97 1.80 -5.80 -15.60
CA GLN A 97 1.30 -7.04 -15.00
C GLN A 97 0.30 -6.77 -13.88
N ALA A 98 0.25 -5.55 -13.36
CA ALA A 98 -0.74 -5.12 -12.39
C ALA A 98 -1.72 -4.11 -12.99
N SER A 99 -2.96 -4.13 -12.52
CA SER A 99 -4.02 -3.21 -12.95
C SER A 99 -4.24 -2.06 -11.98
N VAL A 100 -3.90 -2.25 -10.71
CA VAL A 100 -4.06 -1.24 -9.65
C VAL A 100 -2.81 -1.13 -8.81
N LEU A 101 -2.49 0.09 -8.39
CA LEU A 101 -1.57 0.37 -7.30
C LEU A 101 -2.38 0.64 -6.04
N LEU A 102 -1.98 0.04 -4.93
CA LEU A 102 -2.66 0.14 -3.64
C LEU A 102 -1.72 0.64 -2.55
N GLY A 103 -1.96 1.85 -2.05
CA GLY A 103 -1.23 2.41 -0.91
C GLY A 103 0.12 3.01 -1.25
N GLY A 104 0.75 3.58 -0.25
CA GLY A 104 1.92 4.44 -0.41
C GLY A 104 1.52 5.89 -0.67
N SER A 105 2.48 6.79 -0.49
CA SER A 105 2.28 8.24 -0.53
C SER A 105 1.96 8.77 -1.93
N ALA A 106 1.02 9.69 -2.02
CA ALA A 106 0.56 10.32 -3.27
C ALA A 106 1.69 11.04 -4.04
N ASP A 107 2.75 11.51 -3.39
CA ASP A 107 3.92 12.05 -4.09
C ASP A 107 4.56 11.06 -5.08
N ASN A 108 4.48 9.76 -4.78
CA ASN A 108 4.92 8.71 -5.69
C ASN A 108 3.96 8.56 -6.88
N TYR A 109 2.66 8.72 -6.66
CA TYR A 109 1.65 8.69 -7.72
C TYR A 109 1.76 9.88 -8.65
N ILE A 110 2.10 11.06 -8.13
CA ILE A 110 2.41 12.25 -8.94
C ILE A 110 3.61 11.96 -9.85
N GLN A 111 4.69 11.39 -9.33
CA GLN A 111 5.83 10.98 -10.15
C GLN A 111 5.42 10.00 -11.26
N LEU A 112 4.62 8.99 -10.94
CA LEU A 112 4.14 7.98 -11.90
C LEU A 112 3.17 8.60 -12.93
N ARG A 113 2.35 9.56 -12.53
CA ARG A 113 1.48 10.33 -13.41
C ARG A 113 2.31 11.12 -14.44
N GLU A 114 3.31 11.86 -14.00
CA GLU A 114 4.23 12.61 -14.87
C GLU A 114 5.01 11.69 -15.82
N ALA A 115 5.35 10.49 -15.35
CA ALA A 115 5.96 9.46 -16.20
C ALA A 115 4.97 8.84 -17.21
N GLY A 116 3.67 9.15 -17.12
CA GLY A 116 2.62 8.62 -17.99
C GLY A 116 2.31 7.14 -17.76
N LEU A 117 2.50 6.64 -16.53
CA LEU A 117 2.29 5.23 -16.15
C LEU A 117 0.91 4.96 -15.55
N LEU A 118 0.16 6.00 -15.21
CA LEU A 118 -1.18 5.90 -14.63
C LEU A 118 -2.26 6.33 -15.63
N GLU A 119 -3.45 5.79 -15.45
CA GLU A 119 -4.67 6.16 -16.20
C GLU A 119 -5.60 6.96 -15.28
N ALA A 120 -6.18 8.04 -15.80
CA ALA A 120 -7.14 8.85 -15.04
C ALA A 120 -8.40 8.04 -14.72
N TYR A 121 -8.72 7.95 -13.45
CA TYR A 121 -9.96 7.42 -12.93
C TYR A 121 -10.26 8.03 -11.56
N GLN A 122 -11.31 8.80 -11.46
CA GLN A 122 -11.78 9.36 -10.21
C GLN A 122 -12.98 8.57 -9.72
N SER A 123 -12.86 8.00 -8.52
CA SER A 123 -13.92 7.22 -7.90
C SER A 123 -15.14 8.10 -7.57
N PRO A 124 -16.38 7.64 -7.79
CA PRO A 124 -17.59 8.34 -7.36
C PRO A 124 -17.70 8.44 -5.83
N GLU A 125 -16.99 7.61 -5.06
CA GLU A 125 -16.98 7.61 -3.59
C GLU A 125 -16.22 8.81 -2.99
N LEU A 126 -15.50 9.60 -3.79
CA LEU A 126 -14.74 10.77 -3.32
C LEU A 126 -15.59 11.95 -2.86
N THR A 127 -16.91 11.90 -2.98
CA THR A 127 -17.82 12.95 -2.48
C THR A 127 -17.67 13.21 -0.98
N ASP A 128 -17.29 12.19 -0.21
CA ASP A 128 -17.09 12.27 1.24
C ASP A 128 -15.62 12.46 1.65
N VAL A 129 -14.73 12.70 0.68
CA VAL A 129 -13.31 12.98 0.90
C VAL A 129 -13.07 14.48 0.72
N PRO A 130 -12.40 15.19 1.67
CA PRO A 130 -12.06 16.60 1.53
C PRO A 130 -11.26 16.88 0.25
N GLU A 131 -11.64 17.95 -0.49
CA GLU A 131 -10.97 18.34 -1.74
C GLU A 131 -9.44 18.50 -1.58
N ALA A 132 -8.99 18.97 -0.41
CA ALA A 132 -7.57 19.14 -0.10
C ALA A 132 -6.76 17.83 -0.14
N TYR A 133 -7.43 16.68 -0.13
CA TYR A 133 -6.78 15.36 -0.21
C TYR A 133 -6.95 14.70 -1.57
N GLN A 134 -7.70 15.31 -2.49
CA GLN A 134 -7.97 14.76 -3.82
C GLN A 134 -6.93 15.22 -4.85
N ASP A 135 -6.72 14.41 -5.87
CA ASP A 135 -5.92 14.78 -7.05
C ASP A 135 -6.73 15.67 -7.98
N GLU A 136 -6.26 16.90 -8.24
CA GLU A 136 -6.93 17.82 -9.15
C GLU A 136 -7.02 17.28 -10.60
N GLN A 137 -6.14 16.37 -10.98
CA GLN A 137 -6.12 15.74 -12.30
C GLN A 137 -6.92 14.43 -12.36
N GLY A 138 -7.40 13.92 -11.22
CA GLY A 138 -8.23 12.73 -11.13
C GLY A 138 -7.50 11.44 -11.55
N VAL A 139 -6.18 11.36 -11.33
CA VAL A 139 -5.36 10.20 -11.72
C VAL A 139 -5.15 9.23 -10.56
N TRP A 140 -5.09 9.73 -9.33
CA TRP A 140 -5.03 8.89 -8.14
C TRP A 140 -6.15 9.24 -7.16
N ASN A 141 -6.49 8.29 -6.29
CA ASN A 141 -7.59 8.41 -5.34
C ASN A 141 -7.06 8.23 -3.92
N PRO A 142 -7.37 9.14 -2.98
CA PRO A 142 -6.96 9.04 -1.59
C PRO A 142 -7.70 7.91 -0.87
N ILE A 143 -7.00 7.22 0.03
CA ILE A 143 -7.56 6.12 0.81
C ILE A 143 -7.19 6.16 2.31
N TYR A 144 -6.22 6.93 2.71
CA TYR A 144 -5.88 7.18 4.13
C TYR A 144 -4.94 8.38 4.27
N ILE A 145 -4.79 8.86 5.51
CA ILE A 145 -3.81 9.89 5.89
C ILE A 145 -2.85 9.30 6.93
N GLY A 146 -1.56 9.62 6.81
CA GLY A 146 -0.52 9.26 7.78
C GLY A 146 0.41 10.43 8.05
N THR A 147 0.73 10.72 9.31
CA THR A 147 1.67 11.78 9.69
C THR A 147 3.02 11.22 10.04
N LEU A 148 4.12 11.92 9.75
CA LEU A 148 5.43 11.53 10.23
C LEU A 148 5.54 11.75 11.74
N CYS A 149 6.22 10.82 12.40
CA CYS A 149 6.47 10.88 13.84
C CYS A 149 7.80 10.20 14.21
N PHE A 150 8.15 10.33 15.48
CA PHE A 150 9.23 9.57 16.11
C PHE A 150 8.60 8.43 16.92
N ALA A 151 8.92 7.19 16.57
CA ALA A 151 8.68 6.03 17.41
C ALA A 151 9.81 5.94 18.43
N CYS A 152 9.54 6.14 19.72
CA CYS A 152 10.54 6.18 20.78
C CYS A 152 10.43 4.95 21.68
N ASN A 153 11.52 4.19 21.87
CA ASN A 153 11.55 3.06 22.78
C ASN A 153 11.63 3.51 24.23
N THR A 154 10.55 3.39 24.98
CA THR A 154 10.44 3.89 26.36
C THR A 154 11.44 3.25 27.32
N ASP A 155 11.77 1.96 27.14
CA ASP A 155 12.72 1.24 27.98
C ASP A 155 14.14 1.74 27.77
N TRP A 156 14.52 2.06 26.52
CA TRP A 156 15.82 2.64 26.21
C TRP A 156 15.99 4.01 26.89
N PHE A 157 15.00 4.88 26.74
CA PHE A 157 15.03 6.22 27.34
C PHE A 157 15.03 6.18 28.88
N ALA A 158 14.22 5.30 29.47
CA ALA A 158 14.22 5.09 30.93
C ALA A 158 15.57 4.57 31.46
N ARG A 159 16.20 3.65 30.73
CA ARG A 159 17.49 3.07 31.11
C ARG A 159 18.65 4.05 31.01
N THR A 160 18.65 4.91 29.98
CA THR A 160 19.75 5.86 29.72
C THR A 160 19.60 7.19 30.42
N GLY A 161 18.37 7.56 30.82
CA GLY A 161 18.04 8.91 31.33
C GLY A 161 18.11 10.01 30.26
N THR A 162 18.24 9.64 28.98
CA THR A 162 18.24 10.59 27.86
C THR A 162 16.82 11.15 27.69
N PRO A 163 16.63 12.46 27.46
CA PRO A 163 15.32 13.02 27.11
C PRO A 163 14.82 12.47 25.78
N MET A 164 13.51 12.15 25.69
CA MET A 164 12.89 11.80 24.42
C MET A 164 12.82 13.02 23.49
N PRO A 165 13.05 12.85 22.16
CA PRO A 165 12.98 13.93 21.21
C PRO A 165 11.54 14.50 21.13
N THR A 166 11.42 15.83 21.06
CA THR A 166 10.18 16.58 20.92
C THR A 166 10.10 17.37 19.61
N CYS A 167 11.23 17.58 18.96
CA CYS A 167 11.34 18.27 17.69
C CYS A 167 12.45 17.64 16.82
N TRP A 168 12.53 18.05 15.56
CA TRP A 168 13.52 17.51 14.64
C TRP A 168 14.96 17.74 15.12
N ASP A 169 15.25 18.90 15.72
CA ASP A 169 16.61 19.22 16.18
C ASP A 169 17.08 18.36 17.35
N ASP A 170 16.17 17.83 18.17
CA ASP A 170 16.52 16.89 19.25
C ASP A 170 17.14 15.58 18.73
N LEU A 171 16.83 15.20 17.48
CA LEU A 171 17.44 14.03 16.84
C LEU A 171 18.94 14.21 16.56
N LEU A 172 19.45 15.43 16.61
CA LEU A 172 20.88 15.73 16.45
C LEU A 172 21.68 15.56 17.76
N SER A 173 21.02 15.20 18.88
CA SER A 173 21.68 14.98 20.17
C SER A 173 22.76 13.91 20.04
N PRO A 174 24.00 14.16 20.51
CA PRO A 174 25.06 13.16 20.56
C PRO A 174 24.70 11.89 21.37
N ALA A 175 23.72 12.00 22.30
CA ALA A 175 23.23 10.86 23.06
C ALA A 175 22.48 9.84 22.18
N LEU A 176 22.05 10.24 20.99
CA LEU A 176 21.38 9.40 20.01
C LEU A 176 22.33 8.87 18.92
N ALA A 177 23.65 9.03 19.07
CA ALA A 177 24.61 8.56 18.07
C ALA A 177 24.45 7.06 17.79
N GLY A 178 24.14 6.71 16.54
CA GLY A 178 23.87 5.34 16.10
C GLY A 178 22.57 4.71 16.63
N GLN A 179 21.70 5.50 17.27
CA GLN A 179 20.46 5.03 17.91
C GLN A 179 19.19 5.39 17.13
N ILE A 180 19.33 6.04 15.98
CA ILE A 180 18.22 6.37 15.09
C ILE A 180 18.17 5.35 13.96
N VAL A 181 16.98 4.90 13.62
CA VAL A 181 16.71 4.07 12.43
C VAL A 181 15.67 4.76 11.56
N MET A 182 15.91 4.80 10.26
CA MET A 182 14.96 5.28 9.25
C MET A 182 15.16 4.49 7.95
N ALA A 183 14.21 4.55 7.04
CA ALA A 183 14.40 3.93 5.74
C ALA A 183 15.27 4.80 4.82
N THR A 184 15.75 4.23 3.69
CA THR A 184 16.36 5.04 2.64
C THR A 184 15.27 5.68 1.75
N PRO A 185 15.38 6.97 1.40
CA PRO A 185 14.40 7.64 0.51
C PRO A 185 14.30 6.97 -0.88
N LYS A 186 15.32 6.24 -1.29
CA LYS A 186 15.37 5.55 -2.58
C LYS A 186 14.32 4.44 -2.71
N SER A 187 14.06 3.72 -1.63
CA SER A 187 13.13 2.59 -1.63
C SER A 187 11.83 2.85 -0.86
N SER A 188 11.81 3.84 0.04
CA SER A 188 10.70 4.08 0.97
C SER A 188 10.02 5.43 0.74
N GLY A 189 8.71 5.42 0.60
CA GLY A 189 7.85 6.60 0.60
C GLY A 189 7.97 7.38 1.91
N THR A 190 7.90 6.70 3.06
CA THR A 190 8.04 7.31 4.40
C THR A 190 9.30 8.17 4.52
N SER A 191 10.42 7.64 4.07
CA SER A 191 11.68 8.36 4.16
C SER A 191 11.79 9.47 3.11
N TYR A 192 11.17 9.31 1.94
CA TYR A 192 11.05 10.40 1.00
C TYR A 192 10.17 11.53 1.53
N THR A 193 9.02 11.22 2.11
CA THR A 193 8.18 12.25 2.77
C THR A 193 8.94 12.96 3.89
N THR A 194 9.79 12.25 4.65
CA THR A 194 10.71 12.86 5.64
C THR A 194 11.67 13.85 4.99
N LEU A 195 12.31 13.45 3.89
CA LEU A 195 13.23 14.31 3.14
C LEU A 195 12.52 15.56 2.60
N ALA A 196 11.39 15.40 1.91
CA ALA A 196 10.60 16.49 1.36
C ALA A 196 10.08 17.43 2.47
N THR A 197 9.63 16.87 3.61
CA THR A 197 9.23 17.65 4.79
C THR A 197 10.34 18.56 5.28
N LEU A 198 11.53 18.02 5.48
CA LEU A 198 12.68 18.80 5.97
C LEU A 198 13.09 19.89 4.99
N VAL A 199 13.04 19.60 3.68
CA VAL A 199 13.34 20.60 2.64
C VAL A 199 12.29 21.72 2.64
N GLN A 200 11.00 21.39 2.72
CA GLN A 200 9.94 22.40 2.76
C GLN A 200 9.94 23.23 4.05
N MET A 201 10.29 22.62 5.19
CA MET A 201 10.36 23.32 6.47
C MET A 201 11.55 24.27 6.57
N ARG A 202 12.72 23.87 6.06
CA ARG A 202 14.01 24.55 6.35
C ARG A 202 14.58 25.30 5.15
N GLY A 203 14.07 25.03 3.95
CA GLY A 203 14.73 25.36 2.69
C GLY A 203 15.85 24.35 2.38
N GLU A 204 16.15 24.18 1.09
CA GLU A 204 16.96 23.06 0.60
C GLU A 204 18.37 23.01 1.22
N ASP A 205 19.11 24.13 1.22
CA ASP A 205 20.48 24.15 1.76
C ASP A 205 20.56 23.74 3.24
N LYS A 206 19.67 24.31 4.06
CA LYS A 206 19.62 23.98 5.50
C LYS A 206 19.12 22.58 5.78
N ALA A 207 18.25 22.05 4.91
CA ALA A 207 17.81 20.67 5.02
C ALA A 207 18.96 19.69 4.76
N TRP A 208 19.80 19.96 3.78
CA TRP A 208 21.00 19.14 3.52
C TRP A 208 22.00 19.20 4.66
N GLU A 209 22.26 20.38 5.21
CA GLU A 209 23.11 20.53 6.40
C GLU A 209 22.57 19.75 7.60
N TYR A 210 21.25 19.80 7.80
CA TYR A 210 20.57 19.05 8.85
C TYR A 210 20.69 17.53 8.65
N LEU A 211 20.40 17.04 7.44
CA LEU A 211 20.45 15.63 7.09
C LEU A 211 21.86 15.04 7.20
N GLN A 212 22.90 15.80 6.86
CA GLN A 212 24.30 15.40 7.08
C GLN A 212 24.62 15.22 8.58
N LYS A 213 24.07 16.09 9.44
CA LYS A 213 24.22 15.94 10.90
C LYS A 213 23.39 14.77 11.43
N LEU A 214 22.16 14.63 10.96
CA LEU A 214 21.27 13.51 11.34
C LEU A 214 21.89 12.16 10.98
N ASP A 215 22.52 12.04 9.82
CA ASP A 215 23.18 10.83 9.35
C ASP A 215 24.21 10.27 10.36
N GLN A 216 24.88 11.14 11.12
CA GLN A 216 25.83 10.72 12.16
C GLN A 216 25.15 9.97 13.31
N ASN A 217 23.86 10.23 13.55
CA ASN A 217 23.05 9.57 14.57
C ASN A 217 22.24 8.39 14.03
N VAL A 218 22.13 8.24 12.70
CA VAL A 218 21.44 7.11 12.08
C VAL A 218 22.31 5.86 12.15
N GLY A 219 21.88 4.84 12.89
CA GLY A 219 22.55 3.55 12.99
C GLY A 219 22.26 2.63 11.79
N LEU A 220 21.07 2.74 11.21
CA LEU A 220 20.62 1.88 10.11
C LEU A 220 19.68 2.63 9.17
N TYR A 221 19.90 2.47 7.86
CA TYR A 221 18.92 2.75 6.82
C TYR A 221 18.28 1.45 6.35
N THR A 222 16.97 1.31 6.58
CA THR A 222 16.21 0.14 6.14
C THR A 222 15.71 0.29 4.70
N ARG A 223 15.23 -0.81 4.11
CA ARG A 223 14.65 -0.79 2.78
C ARG A 223 13.17 -0.39 2.79
N SER A 224 12.42 -0.87 3.79
CA SER A 224 11.00 -0.60 3.96
C SER A 224 10.75 0.49 5.01
N GLY A 225 9.73 1.35 4.79
CA GLY A 225 9.32 2.39 5.72
C GLY A 225 8.72 1.89 7.03
N VAL A 226 8.20 0.66 7.04
CA VAL A 226 7.62 0.01 8.24
C VAL A 226 8.71 -0.55 9.15
N GLU A 227 9.83 -1.02 8.58
CA GLU A 227 10.89 -1.72 9.32
C GLU A 227 11.48 -0.91 10.48
N PRO A 228 11.66 0.42 10.42
CA PRO A 228 12.16 1.20 11.56
C PRO A 228 11.30 1.05 12.83
N ALA A 229 9.97 1.02 12.72
CA ALA A 229 9.08 0.79 13.87
C ALA A 229 9.32 -0.59 14.49
N GLU A 230 9.49 -1.62 13.66
CA GLU A 230 9.80 -2.98 14.11
C GLU A 230 11.13 -3.06 14.86
N ARG A 231 12.18 -2.37 14.38
CA ARG A 231 13.49 -2.32 15.02
C ARG A 231 13.45 -1.64 16.38
N VAL A 232 12.72 -0.52 16.46
CA VAL A 232 12.53 0.21 17.73
C VAL A 232 11.70 -0.61 18.73
N LYS A 233 10.62 -1.23 18.25
CA LYS A 233 9.76 -2.13 19.03
C LYS A 233 10.55 -3.25 19.70
N ASN A 234 11.51 -3.81 18.99
CA ASN A 234 12.38 -4.88 19.47
C ASN A 234 13.54 -4.39 20.35
N GLY A 235 13.66 -3.07 20.59
CA GLY A 235 14.72 -2.47 21.41
C GLY A 235 16.08 -2.40 20.74
N GLU A 236 16.16 -2.59 19.44
CA GLU A 236 17.42 -2.51 18.68
C GLU A 236 17.90 -1.05 18.51
N TYR A 237 16.95 -0.09 18.45
CA TYR A 237 17.20 1.35 18.33
C TYR A 237 16.32 2.13 19.29
N ALA A 238 16.77 3.35 19.64
CA ALA A 238 16.02 4.25 20.51
C ALA A 238 14.88 4.97 19.79
N VAL A 239 15.11 5.39 18.54
CA VAL A 239 14.19 6.22 17.77
C VAL A 239 14.06 5.70 16.35
N GLY A 240 12.81 5.59 15.88
CA GLY A 240 12.48 5.37 14.48
C GLY A 240 11.78 6.59 13.88
N ILE A 241 12.20 7.05 12.70
CA ILE A 241 11.46 8.04 11.92
C ILE A 241 10.51 7.26 11.01
N VAL A 242 9.20 7.37 11.26
CA VAL A 242 8.16 6.52 10.66
C VAL A 242 6.86 7.29 10.43
N PHE A 243 5.90 6.70 9.75
CA PHE A 243 4.52 7.18 9.80
C PHE A 243 3.85 6.75 11.11
N SER A 244 2.95 7.59 11.60
CA SER A 244 2.28 7.44 12.89
C SER A 244 1.51 6.12 13.02
N HIS A 245 0.91 5.64 11.95
CA HIS A 245 0.15 4.38 11.96
C HIS A 245 1.03 3.16 12.29
N ASP A 246 2.30 3.13 11.86
CA ASP A 246 3.22 2.03 12.18
C ASP A 246 3.65 2.08 13.66
N ALA A 247 3.90 3.28 14.18
CA ALA A 247 4.26 3.48 15.59
C ALA A 247 3.08 3.21 16.53
N PHE A 248 1.87 3.71 16.20
CA PHE A 248 0.67 3.47 17.00
C PHE A 248 0.29 2.00 17.04
N ARG A 249 0.42 1.28 15.92
CA ARG A 249 0.19 -0.16 15.89
C ARG A 249 1.07 -0.89 16.91
N ALA A 250 2.37 -0.59 16.94
CA ALA A 250 3.28 -1.20 17.89
C ALA A 250 2.94 -0.82 19.35
N ALA A 251 2.57 0.44 19.60
CA ALA A 251 2.17 0.90 20.92
C ALA A 251 0.87 0.23 21.42
N LEU A 252 -0.15 0.12 20.56
CA LEU A 252 -1.43 -0.54 20.88
C LEU A 252 -1.29 -2.04 21.05
N ASP A 253 -0.32 -2.68 20.40
CA ASP A 253 0.04 -4.08 20.62
C ASP A 253 0.84 -4.29 21.95
N GLY A 254 1.08 -3.22 22.72
CA GLY A 254 1.67 -3.27 24.06
C GLY A 254 3.20 -3.27 24.10
N TYR A 255 3.86 -2.95 22.98
CA TYR A 255 5.31 -2.77 22.97
C TYR A 255 5.73 -1.44 23.64
N PRO A 256 6.98 -1.34 24.14
CA PRO A 256 7.47 -0.15 24.84
C PRO A 256 7.77 0.99 23.86
N ILE A 257 6.74 1.46 23.16
CA ILE A 257 6.80 2.54 22.17
C ILE A 257 5.96 3.73 22.66
N GLU A 258 6.56 4.91 22.67
CA GLU A 258 5.86 6.18 22.74
C GLU A 258 5.93 6.88 21.37
N VAL A 259 4.77 7.32 20.88
CA VAL A 259 4.64 8.03 19.60
C VAL A 259 4.77 9.52 19.85
N ARG A 260 5.75 10.17 19.23
CA ARG A 260 6.03 11.60 19.38
C ARG A 260 5.90 12.32 18.04
N SER A 261 4.89 13.19 17.92
CA SER A 261 4.79 14.11 16.79
C SER A 261 5.75 15.29 17.00
N PRO A 262 6.54 15.70 15.99
CA PRO A 262 7.46 16.84 16.12
C PRO A 262 6.71 18.15 16.43
N ALA A 263 7.03 18.81 17.56
CA ALA A 263 6.38 20.04 18.01
C ALA A 263 6.68 21.25 17.11
N ASP A 264 7.77 21.22 16.36
CA ASP A 264 8.13 22.22 15.36
C ASP A 264 7.37 22.06 14.04
N GLY A 265 6.67 20.96 13.85
CA GLY A 265 5.82 20.64 12.70
C GLY A 265 6.28 19.40 11.97
N THR A 266 5.35 18.76 11.29
CA THR A 266 5.61 17.52 10.55
C THR A 266 4.87 17.48 9.22
N GLY A 267 5.42 16.74 8.26
CA GLY A 267 4.76 16.40 7.02
C GLY A 267 3.82 15.21 7.20
N TYR A 268 3.07 14.94 6.14
CA TYR A 268 2.12 13.86 6.10
C TYR A 268 2.09 13.20 4.74
N GLU A 269 1.59 11.99 4.67
CA GLU A 269 1.21 11.35 3.41
C GLU A 269 -0.30 11.34 3.25
N ILE A 270 -0.72 11.40 1.99
CA ILE A 270 -2.01 10.94 1.54
C ILE A 270 -1.75 9.58 0.90
N GLY A 271 -2.23 8.52 1.52
CA GLY A 271 -2.15 7.19 0.95
C GLY A 271 -3.11 7.08 -0.23
N ALA A 272 -2.65 6.53 -1.35
CA ALA A 272 -3.40 6.56 -2.59
C ALA A 272 -3.59 5.20 -3.24
N CYS A 273 -4.55 5.12 -4.17
CA CYS A 273 -4.66 4.04 -5.16
C CYS A 273 -4.91 4.63 -6.55
N ALA A 274 -4.52 3.91 -7.60
CA ALA A 274 -4.68 4.35 -8.98
C ALA A 274 -4.74 3.20 -9.97
N LEU A 275 -5.33 3.46 -11.14
CA LEU A 275 -5.27 2.58 -12.30
C LEU A 275 -3.90 2.67 -12.99
N VAL A 276 -3.35 1.52 -13.33
CA VAL A 276 -2.15 1.43 -14.17
C VAL A 276 -2.54 1.62 -15.63
N ARG A 277 -1.82 2.49 -16.37
CA ARG A 277 -2.03 2.68 -17.79
C ARG A 277 -1.67 1.41 -18.56
N ASN A 278 -2.44 1.07 -19.59
CA ASN A 278 -2.27 -0.13 -20.40
C ASN A 278 -2.39 -1.45 -19.63
N ALA A 279 -2.97 -1.43 -18.44
CA ALA A 279 -3.26 -2.63 -17.66
C ALA A 279 -4.07 -3.67 -18.46
N PRO A 280 -4.04 -4.96 -18.07
CA PRO A 280 -4.80 -6.01 -18.77
C PRO A 280 -6.28 -5.66 -18.93
N GLU A 281 -6.77 -5.55 -20.16
CA GLU A 281 -8.14 -5.11 -20.49
C GLU A 281 -9.21 -5.94 -19.76
N ARG A 282 -8.97 -7.26 -19.59
CA ARG A 282 -9.86 -8.17 -18.86
C ARG A 282 -10.04 -7.81 -17.38
N GLU A 283 -9.11 -7.07 -16.77
CA GLU A 283 -9.13 -6.66 -15.36
C GLU A 283 -9.68 -5.25 -15.16
N ARG A 284 -9.87 -4.45 -16.22
CA ARG A 284 -10.19 -3.03 -16.17
C ARG A 284 -11.45 -2.72 -15.34
N GLU A 285 -12.52 -3.50 -15.52
CA GLU A 285 -13.76 -3.31 -14.76
C GLU A 285 -13.53 -3.63 -13.27
N ASN A 286 -12.88 -4.76 -12.98
CA ASN A 286 -12.56 -5.17 -11.62
C ASN A 286 -11.64 -4.14 -10.92
N ALA A 287 -10.71 -3.55 -11.65
CA ALA A 287 -9.82 -2.52 -11.14
C ALA A 287 -10.59 -1.26 -10.68
N ARG A 288 -11.59 -0.82 -11.45
CA ARG A 288 -12.46 0.30 -11.06
C ARG A 288 -13.32 -0.05 -9.84
N ILE A 289 -13.95 -1.22 -9.84
CA ILE A 289 -14.72 -1.71 -8.68
C ILE A 289 -13.84 -1.76 -7.43
N PHE A 290 -12.57 -2.17 -7.56
CA PHE A 290 -11.65 -2.21 -6.44
C PHE A 290 -11.29 -0.81 -5.92
N ILE A 291 -11.01 0.14 -6.81
CA ILE A 291 -10.74 1.54 -6.42
C ILE A 291 -11.95 2.15 -5.72
N ASP A 292 -13.17 1.96 -6.26
CA ASP A 292 -14.39 2.47 -5.65
C ASP A 292 -14.61 1.86 -4.26
N TRP A 293 -14.37 0.56 -4.11
CA TRP A 293 -14.46 -0.10 -2.81
C TRP A 293 -13.41 0.42 -1.83
N LEU A 294 -12.16 0.64 -2.27
CA LEU A 294 -11.07 1.15 -1.42
C LEU A 294 -11.33 2.56 -0.89
N THR A 295 -11.98 3.42 -1.69
CA THR A 295 -12.28 4.83 -1.35
C THR A 295 -13.60 5.00 -0.60
N SER A 296 -14.40 3.93 -0.53
CA SER A 296 -15.65 3.94 0.25
C SER A 296 -15.38 3.86 1.76
N SER A 297 -16.33 4.30 2.58
CA SER A 297 -16.24 4.11 4.03
C SER A 297 -16.07 2.64 4.43
N ARG A 298 -16.68 1.70 3.70
CA ARG A 298 -16.52 0.25 3.93
C ARG A 298 -15.08 -0.22 3.69
N GLY A 299 -14.46 0.22 2.61
CA GLY A 299 -13.07 -0.14 2.28
C GLY A 299 -12.08 0.44 3.29
N GLU A 300 -12.24 1.71 3.65
CA GLU A 300 -11.35 2.39 4.60
C GLU A 300 -11.53 1.85 6.04
N GLU A 301 -12.74 1.46 6.46
CA GLU A 301 -12.96 0.83 7.76
C GLU A 301 -12.30 -0.56 7.90
N CYS A 302 -11.87 -1.18 6.80
CA CYS A 302 -11.05 -2.40 6.86
C CYS A 302 -9.70 -2.16 7.55
N TYR A 303 -9.23 -0.92 7.65
CA TYR A 303 -8.03 -0.60 8.44
C TYR A 303 -8.20 -1.00 9.91
N ILE A 304 -9.40 -0.86 10.45
CA ILE A 304 -9.72 -1.26 11.84
C ILE A 304 -9.58 -2.78 11.98
N GLU A 305 -10.15 -3.55 11.05
CA GLU A 305 -10.06 -5.02 11.04
C GLU A 305 -8.61 -5.49 10.90
N ALA A 306 -7.81 -4.79 10.10
CA ALA A 306 -6.40 -5.05 9.88
C ALA A 306 -5.48 -4.54 11.00
N LYS A 307 -6.02 -3.82 12.00
CA LYS A 307 -5.26 -3.12 13.06
C LYS A 307 -4.21 -2.19 12.47
N SER A 308 -4.55 -1.51 11.38
CA SER A 308 -3.60 -0.73 10.59
C SER A 308 -3.29 0.64 11.18
N CYS A 309 -4.13 1.19 12.06
CA CYS A 309 -3.95 2.52 12.66
C CYS A 309 -3.86 3.69 11.66
N ARG A 310 -4.28 3.52 10.41
CA ARG A 310 -4.37 4.61 9.43
C ARG A 310 -5.60 5.48 9.72
N LEU A 311 -5.47 6.78 9.53
CA LEU A 311 -6.61 7.68 9.57
C LEU A 311 -7.33 7.61 8.20
N PRO A 312 -8.65 7.43 8.19
CA PRO A 312 -9.40 7.40 6.93
C PRO A 312 -9.34 8.76 6.21
N ALA A 313 -9.27 8.74 4.88
CA ALA A 313 -9.43 9.93 4.06
C ALA A 313 -10.90 10.30 3.88
N ASN A 314 -11.78 9.29 3.82
CA ASN A 314 -13.23 9.45 3.73
C ASN A 314 -13.80 9.87 5.10
N SER A 315 -14.46 11.04 5.15
CA SER A 315 -14.97 11.66 6.38
C SER A 315 -16.12 10.88 7.04
N THR A 316 -16.73 9.93 6.34
CA THR A 316 -17.80 9.06 6.87
C THR A 316 -17.26 7.74 7.42
N ALA A 317 -16.01 7.39 7.14
CA ALA A 317 -15.36 6.20 7.67
C ALA A 317 -14.84 6.44 9.10
N ARG A 318 -14.92 5.40 9.93
CA ARG A 318 -14.42 5.46 11.32
C ARG A 318 -12.92 5.19 11.35
N ALA A 319 -12.20 5.95 12.19
CA ALA A 319 -10.83 5.62 12.59
C ALA A 319 -10.80 4.52 13.67
N ALA A 320 -9.65 3.85 13.83
CA ALA A 320 -9.43 2.94 14.95
C ALA A 320 -9.42 3.70 16.29
N ASP A 321 -9.91 3.04 17.35
CA ASP A 321 -9.92 3.61 18.69
C ASP A 321 -8.50 3.88 19.21
N GLY A 322 -8.34 4.98 19.94
CA GLY A 322 -7.07 5.35 20.59
C GLY A 322 -6.07 6.09 19.71
N LEU A 323 -6.42 6.41 18.47
CA LEU A 323 -5.62 7.30 17.63
C LEU A 323 -5.92 8.77 17.95
N PRO A 324 -4.91 9.66 18.02
CA PRO A 324 -5.14 11.08 18.12
C PRO A 324 -5.80 11.61 16.85
N PRO A 325 -6.72 12.57 16.95
CA PRO A 325 -7.28 13.24 15.78
C PRO A 325 -6.20 14.06 15.08
N LEU A 326 -6.34 14.19 13.76
CA LEU A 326 -5.33 14.83 12.90
C LEU A 326 -5.09 16.32 13.27
N ASP A 327 -6.10 17.02 13.79
CA ASP A 327 -6.03 18.42 14.22
C ASP A 327 -5.21 18.66 15.51
N GLU A 328 -4.88 17.60 16.25
CA GLU A 328 -3.92 17.67 17.36
C GLU A 328 -2.45 17.59 16.90
N VAL A 329 -2.19 17.25 15.63
CA VAL A 329 -0.85 17.19 15.06
C VAL A 329 -0.53 18.49 14.34
N LYS A 330 0.63 19.10 14.68
CA LYS A 330 1.09 20.30 13.99
C LYS A 330 1.63 19.93 12.61
N LEU A 331 0.77 19.99 11.61
CA LEU A 331 1.17 19.77 10.22
C LEU A 331 1.84 21.04 9.64
N ILE A 332 2.82 20.85 8.77
CA ILE A 332 3.34 21.91 7.90
C ILE A 332 2.38 22.14 6.73
N THR A 333 2.49 23.27 6.05
CA THR A 333 1.93 23.42 4.71
C THR A 333 2.78 22.57 3.76
N TYR A 334 2.33 21.33 3.53
CA TYR A 334 3.07 20.37 2.71
C TYR A 334 2.61 20.46 1.26
N ASP A 335 3.48 20.92 0.38
CA ASP A 335 3.23 20.97 -1.07
C ASP A 335 3.51 19.59 -1.68
N LEU A 336 2.43 18.86 -1.90
CA LEU A 336 2.46 17.48 -2.39
C LEU A 336 2.90 17.42 -3.86
N GLU A 337 2.43 18.37 -4.69
CA GLU A 337 2.81 18.44 -6.10
C GLU A 337 4.30 18.71 -6.24
N TRP A 338 4.80 19.72 -5.54
CA TRP A 338 6.24 19.99 -5.50
C TRP A 338 7.04 18.76 -5.05
N ALA A 339 6.56 18.04 -4.02
CA ALA A 339 7.23 16.84 -3.54
C ALA A 339 7.30 15.76 -4.63
N GLY A 340 6.22 15.51 -5.35
CA GLY A 340 6.17 14.54 -6.45
C GLY A 340 7.10 14.90 -7.60
N GLU A 341 7.06 16.16 -8.06
CA GLU A 341 7.90 16.68 -9.16
C GLU A 341 9.40 16.62 -8.83
N ASN A 342 9.77 16.89 -7.58
CA ASN A 342 11.18 16.92 -7.15
C ASN A 342 11.71 15.56 -6.66
N ARG A 343 10.89 14.52 -6.63
CA ARG A 343 11.21 13.22 -6.02
C ARG A 343 12.52 12.62 -6.52
N THR A 344 12.67 12.48 -7.81
CA THR A 344 13.87 11.87 -8.43
C THR A 344 15.13 12.68 -8.10
N ARG A 345 15.06 13.99 -8.17
CA ARG A 345 16.19 14.89 -7.92
C ARG A 345 16.66 14.82 -6.46
N LEU A 346 15.72 14.93 -5.52
CA LEU A 346 16.04 14.90 -4.09
C LEU A 346 16.57 13.54 -3.64
N ILE A 347 15.99 12.44 -4.13
CA ILE A 347 16.49 11.09 -3.85
C ILE A 347 17.91 10.90 -4.39
N SER A 348 18.18 11.34 -5.62
CA SER A 348 19.51 11.25 -6.22
C SER A 348 20.57 12.04 -5.43
N TYR A 349 20.20 13.24 -4.96
CA TYR A 349 21.09 14.04 -4.13
C TYR A 349 21.39 13.37 -2.80
N PHE A 350 20.37 12.88 -2.10
CA PHE A 350 20.52 12.14 -0.84
C PHE A 350 21.41 10.90 -1.01
N ASP A 351 21.13 10.09 -2.04
CA ASP A 351 21.89 8.86 -2.31
C ASP A 351 23.38 9.16 -2.55
N THR A 352 23.69 10.24 -3.28
CA THR A 352 25.05 10.59 -3.66
C THR A 352 25.83 11.27 -2.52
N HIS A 353 25.21 12.20 -1.78
CA HIS A 353 25.93 13.12 -0.88
C HIS A 353 25.79 12.74 0.60
N ILE A 354 24.84 11.88 0.95
CA ILE A 354 24.62 11.44 2.33
C ILE A 354 24.83 9.93 2.45
N TYR A 355 24.01 9.14 1.77
CA TYR A 355 24.02 7.67 1.94
C TYR A 355 25.31 7.02 1.43
N SER A 356 25.75 7.34 0.21
CA SER A 356 26.98 6.77 -0.38
C SER A 356 28.26 7.30 0.28
N ALA A 357 28.25 8.52 0.80
CA ALA A 357 29.40 9.07 1.54
C ALA A 357 29.76 8.26 2.78
N ARG A 358 28.75 7.62 3.40
CA ARG A 358 28.91 6.77 4.59
C ARG A 358 29.68 5.45 4.33
N THR A 359 29.61 4.93 3.10
CA THR A 359 30.32 3.70 2.71
C THR A 359 31.79 3.94 2.37
N LEU A 360 32.21 5.20 2.25
CA LEU A 360 33.57 5.61 1.90
C LEU A 360 34.37 6.12 3.11
N SER A 361 33.74 6.29 4.28
CA SER A 361 34.34 6.69 5.56
C SER A 361 34.56 5.47 6.46
#